data_54a67f3b2886db5d5529ef1dc6844943
#
_entry.id   54a67f3b2886db5d5529ef1dc6844943
#
_cell.length_a   1.000
_cell.length_b   1.000
_cell.length_c   1.000
_cell.angle_alpha   90.00
_cell.angle_beta   90.00
_cell.angle_gamma   90.00
#
_symmetry.space_group_name_H-M   'P 1'
#
loop_
_entity.id
_entity.type
_entity.pdbx_description
1 polymer ?
#
loop_
_entity_poly.entity_id
_entity_poly.type
_entity_poly.pdbx_seq_one_letter_code
_entity_poly.pdbx_strand_id
1 'polypeptide(L)'
;MGRTLRSAGHVALMAALKQARLEADLTQTDLAERLKRPQSFVAKYENGERRIEVVEFVQIVRAIGCDGHSIIDQVSDADLAGQPKQLL
;
A
#
# COMPACT_ATOMS: atom_id res chain seq x y z
N MET A 1 -2.30 3.37 20.63
CA MET A 1 -3.38 2.86 19.81
C MET A 1 -2.97 2.84 18.36
N GLY A 2 -3.05 1.80 17.73
CA GLY A 2 -2.64 1.71 16.35
C GLY A 2 -3.67 2.18 15.34
N ARG A 3 -4.68 2.95 15.75
CA ARG A 3 -5.77 3.23 14.83
C ARG A 3 -5.39 4.13 13.68
N THR A 4 -4.33 4.94 13.80
CA THR A 4 -3.92 5.77 12.68
C THR A 4 -3.42 4.94 11.52
N LEU A 5 -2.97 3.71 11.77
CA LEU A 5 -2.56 2.78 10.74
C LEU A 5 -3.75 2.08 10.09
N ARG A 6 -4.96 2.32 10.61
CA ARG A 6 -6.17 1.66 10.16
C ARG A 6 -7.16 2.62 9.52
N SER A 7 -6.70 3.79 9.08
CA SER A 7 -7.61 4.68 8.36
C SER A 7 -8.08 3.99 7.08
N ALA A 8 -9.24 4.42 6.57
CA ALA A 8 -9.79 3.82 5.36
C ALA A 8 -8.82 3.93 4.19
N GLY A 9 -8.15 5.09 4.06
CA GLY A 9 -7.16 5.28 3.01
C GLY A 9 -5.99 4.34 3.16
N HIS A 10 -5.50 4.15 4.40
CA HIS A 10 -4.35 3.26 4.61
C HIS A 10 -4.72 1.81 4.37
N VAL A 11 -5.91 1.38 4.79
CA VAL A 11 -6.36 0.01 4.52
C VAL A 11 -6.44 -0.23 3.01
N ALA A 12 -6.98 0.75 2.27
CA ALA A 12 -7.07 0.65 0.82
C ALA A 12 -5.68 0.57 0.17
N LEU A 13 -4.72 1.34 0.69
CA LEU A 13 -3.36 1.32 0.18
C LEU A 13 -2.73 -0.06 0.34
N MET A 14 -2.85 -0.65 1.53
CA MET A 14 -2.30 -1.97 1.79
C MET A 14 -2.93 -3.02 0.87
N ALA A 15 -4.25 -2.96 0.73
CA ALA A 15 -4.98 -3.93 -0.09
C ALA A 15 -4.60 -3.78 -1.57
N ALA A 16 -4.51 -2.54 -2.06
CA ALA A 16 -4.19 -2.30 -3.47
C ALA A 16 -2.77 -2.75 -3.80
N LEU A 17 -1.81 -2.47 -2.92
CA LEU A 17 -0.42 -2.89 -3.17
C LEU A 17 -0.28 -4.40 -3.13
N LYS A 18 -0.96 -5.05 -2.18
CA LYS A 18 -0.94 -6.50 -2.12
C LYS A 18 -1.56 -7.12 -3.37
N GLN A 19 -2.70 -6.58 -3.80
CA GLN A 19 -3.37 -7.08 -4.99
C GLN A 19 -2.49 -6.90 -6.23
N ALA A 20 -1.83 -5.74 -6.35
CA ALA A 20 -0.93 -5.50 -7.48
C ALA A 20 0.23 -6.50 -7.49
N ARG A 21 0.77 -6.81 -6.31
CA ARG A 21 1.83 -7.81 -6.21
C ARG A 21 1.34 -9.19 -6.67
N LEU A 22 0.16 -9.58 -6.20
CA LEU A 22 -0.39 -10.89 -6.56
C LEU A 22 -0.68 -10.97 -8.05
N GLU A 23 -1.20 -9.90 -8.64
CA GLU A 23 -1.48 -9.87 -10.08
C GLU A 23 -0.21 -9.93 -10.92
N ALA A 24 0.91 -9.51 -10.35
CA ALA A 24 2.20 -9.60 -11.01
C ALA A 24 2.88 -10.96 -10.77
N ASP A 25 2.20 -11.88 -10.09
CA ASP A 25 2.73 -13.20 -9.76
C ASP A 25 4.01 -13.13 -8.91
N LEU A 26 4.09 -12.14 -8.03
CA LEU A 26 5.24 -11.98 -7.15
C LEU A 26 4.89 -12.43 -5.75
N THR A 27 5.76 -13.22 -5.14
CA THR A 27 5.66 -13.49 -3.71
C THR A 27 6.20 -12.28 -2.94
N GLN A 28 5.97 -12.25 -1.63
CA GLN A 28 6.57 -11.21 -0.80
C GLN A 28 8.09 -11.23 -0.90
N THR A 29 8.67 -12.43 -0.94
CA THR A 29 10.12 -12.58 -1.09
C THR A 29 10.59 -12.04 -2.43
N ASP A 30 9.88 -12.35 -3.51
CA ASP A 30 10.24 -11.85 -4.84
C ASP A 30 10.27 -10.31 -4.86
N LEU A 31 9.24 -9.70 -4.30
CA LEU A 31 9.17 -8.24 -4.29
C LEU A 31 10.27 -7.65 -3.40
N ALA A 32 10.50 -8.26 -2.24
CA ALA A 32 11.56 -7.81 -1.34
C ALA A 32 12.92 -7.83 -2.01
N GLU A 33 13.19 -8.88 -2.81
CA GLU A 33 14.44 -8.96 -3.55
C GLU A 33 14.58 -7.82 -4.55
N ARG A 34 13.50 -7.49 -5.26
CA ARG A 34 13.52 -6.37 -6.20
C ARG A 34 13.76 -5.05 -5.49
N LEU A 35 13.23 -4.93 -4.27
CA LEU A 35 13.38 -3.72 -3.47
C LEU A 35 14.71 -3.67 -2.73
N LYS A 36 15.44 -4.77 -2.69
CA LYS A 36 16.66 -4.92 -1.89
C LYS A 36 16.39 -4.66 -0.42
N ARG A 37 15.28 -5.20 0.04
CA ARG A 37 14.82 -5.10 1.41
C ARG A 37 14.51 -6.48 1.96
N PRO A 38 14.51 -6.66 3.28
CA PRO A 38 14.08 -7.94 3.87
C PRO A 38 12.62 -8.24 3.52
N GLN A 39 12.29 -9.53 3.43
CA GLN A 39 10.92 -9.94 3.20
C GLN A 39 9.97 -9.37 4.27
N SER A 40 10.48 -9.22 5.49
CA SER A 40 9.67 -8.67 6.58
C SER A 40 9.19 -7.24 6.29
N PHE A 41 9.90 -6.48 5.47
CA PHE A 41 9.43 -5.14 5.09
C PHE A 41 8.10 -5.24 4.36
N VAL A 42 8.01 -6.13 3.36
CA VAL A 42 6.78 -6.32 2.59
C VAL A 42 5.68 -6.87 3.48
N ALA A 43 6.00 -7.88 4.29
CA ALA A 43 5.02 -8.49 5.18
C ALA A 43 4.43 -7.47 6.14
N LYS A 44 5.27 -6.60 6.70
CA LYS A 44 4.81 -5.64 7.70
C LYS A 44 3.94 -4.56 7.11
N TYR A 45 4.29 -4.04 5.91
CA TYR A 45 3.41 -3.01 5.36
C TYR A 45 2.10 -3.63 4.88
N GLU A 46 2.11 -4.85 4.34
CA GLU A 46 0.87 -5.49 3.90
C GLU A 46 -0.03 -5.83 5.07
N ASN A 47 0.54 -6.11 6.24
CA ASN A 47 -0.22 -6.41 7.45
C ASN A 47 -0.64 -5.16 8.22
N GLY A 48 -0.23 -3.98 7.79
CA GLY A 48 -0.58 -2.75 8.47
C GLY A 48 0.26 -2.46 9.70
N GLU A 49 1.38 -3.15 9.86
CA GLU A 49 2.27 -2.94 11.00
C GLU A 49 3.26 -1.82 10.75
N ARG A 50 3.42 -1.42 9.50
CA ARG A 50 4.38 -0.40 9.13
C ARG A 50 3.77 0.48 8.05
N ARG A 51 3.92 1.79 8.23
CA ARG A 51 3.50 2.74 7.21
C ARG A 51 4.52 2.79 6.08
N ILE A 52 4.07 3.28 4.94
CA ILE A 52 4.89 3.46 3.75
C ILE A 52 5.06 4.95 3.52
N GLU A 53 6.29 5.38 3.33
CA GLU A 53 6.58 6.74 2.91
C GLU A 53 6.38 6.87 1.40
N VAL A 54 6.19 8.11 0.93
CA VAL A 54 5.93 8.34 -0.48
C VAL A 54 7.04 7.78 -1.37
N VAL A 55 8.30 7.95 -0.98
CA VAL A 55 9.42 7.43 -1.76
C VAL A 55 9.37 5.91 -1.80
N GLU A 56 9.03 5.29 -0.68
CA GLU A 56 8.89 3.83 -0.64
C GLU A 56 7.76 3.37 -1.55
N PHE A 57 6.65 4.11 -1.57
CA PHE A 57 5.54 3.80 -2.46
C PHE A 57 5.99 3.80 -3.92
N VAL A 58 6.74 4.82 -4.31
CA VAL A 58 7.26 4.92 -5.68
C VAL A 58 8.15 3.71 -6.00
N GLN A 59 9.01 3.35 -5.06
CA GLN A 59 9.89 2.19 -5.25
C GLN A 59 9.11 0.90 -5.38
N ILE A 60 8.07 0.73 -4.56
CA ILE A 60 7.25 -0.48 -4.58
C ILE A 60 6.51 -0.62 -5.90
N VAL A 61 5.81 0.44 -6.35
CA VAL A 61 5.05 0.33 -7.59
C VAL A 61 5.98 0.13 -8.78
N ARG A 62 7.16 0.73 -8.76
CA ARG A 62 8.15 0.52 -9.80
C ARG A 62 8.65 -0.93 -9.81
N ALA A 63 8.89 -1.49 -8.64
CA ALA A 63 9.38 -2.87 -8.52
C ALA A 63 8.32 -3.87 -8.97
N ILE A 64 7.04 -3.60 -8.68
CA ILE A 64 5.94 -4.44 -9.12
C ILE A 64 5.69 -4.26 -10.62
N GLY A 65 5.89 -3.05 -11.13
CA GLY A 65 5.57 -2.71 -12.51
C GLY A 65 4.12 -2.36 -12.72
N CYS A 66 3.47 -1.79 -11.71
CA CYS A 66 2.06 -1.44 -11.80
C CYS A 66 1.88 0.08 -11.89
N ASP A 67 0.63 0.51 -12.12
CA ASP A 67 0.29 1.91 -12.24
C ASP A 67 0.03 2.51 -10.85
N GLY A 68 0.99 3.29 -10.37
CA GLY A 68 0.86 3.93 -9.07
C GLY A 68 -0.28 4.95 -9.00
N HIS A 69 -0.60 5.60 -10.13
CA HIS A 69 -1.70 6.57 -10.15
C HIS A 69 -3.03 5.89 -9.87
N SER A 70 -3.25 4.71 -10.43
CA SER A 70 -4.46 3.95 -10.17
C SER A 70 -4.59 3.60 -8.69
N ILE A 71 -3.48 3.25 -8.05
CA ILE A 71 -3.49 2.94 -6.63
C ILE A 71 -3.82 4.18 -5.81
N ILE A 72 -3.22 5.33 -6.17
CA ILE A 72 -3.52 6.58 -5.46
C ILE A 72 -4.99 6.95 -5.59
N ASP A 73 -5.60 6.73 -6.76
CA ASP A 73 -7.02 6.98 -6.95
C ASP A 73 -7.86 6.11 -6.02
N GLN A 74 -7.51 4.83 -5.88
CA GLN A 74 -8.21 3.93 -4.97
C GLN A 74 -8.10 4.40 -3.53
N VAL A 75 -6.92 4.85 -3.13
CA VAL A 75 -6.69 5.35 -1.78
C VAL A 75 -7.50 6.63 -1.56
N SER A 76 -7.49 7.53 -2.52
CA SER A 76 -8.23 8.78 -2.43
C SER A 76 -9.73 8.53 -2.29
N ASP A 77 -10.27 7.63 -3.11
CA ASP A 77 -11.69 7.30 -3.05
C ASP A 77 -12.07 6.69 -1.70
N ALA A 78 -11.25 5.80 -1.19
CA ALA A 78 -11.53 5.15 0.08
C ALA A 78 -11.42 6.13 1.25
N ASP A 79 -10.43 7.01 1.20
CA ASP A 79 -10.22 7.99 2.25
C ASP A 79 -11.39 8.99 2.29
N LEU A 80 -11.82 9.45 1.12
CA LEU A 80 -12.93 10.38 1.02
C LEU A 80 -14.21 9.74 1.53
N ALA A 81 -14.47 8.49 1.17
CA ALA A 81 -15.67 7.78 1.62
C ALA A 81 -15.68 7.58 3.13
N GLY A 82 -14.50 7.52 3.76
CA GLY A 82 -14.41 7.33 5.20
C GLY A 82 -14.48 8.61 6.02
N GLN A 83 -14.63 9.77 5.37
CA GLN A 83 -14.64 11.04 6.10
C GLN A 83 -16.04 11.47 6.50
N PRO A 84 -16.15 12.20 7.61
CA PRO A 84 -17.45 12.71 8.02
C PRO A 84 -18.02 13.71 7.00
N LYS A 85 -19.32 13.67 6.82
CA LYS A 85 -19.96 14.56 5.85
C LYS A 85 -19.91 16.02 6.23
N GLN A 86 -19.83 16.30 7.51
CA GLN A 86 -19.82 17.68 7.97
C GLN A 86 -18.53 18.43 7.60
N LEU A 87 -17.59 17.77 6.97
CA LEU A 87 -16.40 18.46 6.49
C LEU A 87 -16.71 19.40 5.34
N LEU A 88 -17.85 19.26 4.77
CA LEU A 88 -18.26 20.18 3.74
C LEU A 88 -18.78 21.48 4.32
#